data_f0d05e7b29588824a1380c23fa7193ca
#
_entry.id   f0d05e7b29588824a1380c23fa7193ca
#
_cell.length_a   1.000
_cell.length_b   1.000
_cell.length_c   1.000
_cell.angle_alpha   90.00
_cell.angle_beta   90.00
_cell.angle_gamma   90.00
#
_symmetry.space_group_name_H-M   'P 1'
#
loop_
_entity.id
_entity.type
_entity.pdbx_description
1 polymer ?
#
loop_
_entity_poly.entity_id
_entity_poly.type
_entity_poly.pdbx_seq_one_letter_code
_entity_poly.pdbx_strand_id
1 'polypeptide(L)'
;GIILQDKYQSMLDHLGSGKDWDLSRKHGGLRLLPSVPKIDPSREFRGKMEALAAIESYVQRIRQEYVVLANGALICNMPLGDVLEEHIRSGADITCVCAPGGDGKTTSYLMDEDGTITDVVSRGEVRGGCDALEVYIISKKLLLELIAECDGHNEYSFHRAVLQGMKNRLK
;
A
#
# COMPACT_ATOMS: atom_id res chain seq x y z
N GLY A 1 -4.22 -10.92 -0.29
CA GLY A 1 -3.15 -11.27 -1.23
C GLY A 1 -1.78 -10.86 -0.75
N ILE A 2 -0.76 -11.64 -1.02
CA ILE A 2 0.63 -11.29 -0.73
C ILE A 2 1.37 -11.25 -2.06
N ILE A 3 1.90 -10.07 -2.42
CA ILE A 3 2.73 -9.89 -3.60
C ILE A 3 4.12 -10.44 -3.28
N LEU A 4 4.54 -11.44 -4.03
CA LEU A 4 5.82 -12.11 -3.86
C LEU A 4 6.77 -11.62 -4.95
N GLN A 5 7.93 -11.13 -4.54
CA GLN A 5 9.03 -10.75 -5.42
C GLN A 5 10.09 -11.87 -5.47
N ASP A 6 11.28 -11.55 -5.89
CA ASP A 6 12.39 -12.50 -5.99
C ASP A 6 12.66 -13.23 -4.65
N LYS A 7 13.23 -14.44 -4.74
CA LYS A 7 13.61 -15.29 -3.58
C LYS A 7 12.45 -15.65 -2.64
N TYR A 8 11.26 -15.79 -3.16
CA TYR A 8 10.04 -16.03 -2.37
C TYR A 8 9.84 -17.48 -1.90
N GLN A 9 10.78 -18.42 -2.18
CA GLN A 9 10.61 -19.82 -1.80
C GLN A 9 10.41 -19.99 -0.28
N SER A 10 11.24 -19.34 0.53
CA SER A 10 11.11 -19.35 1.99
C SER A 10 9.76 -18.80 2.46
N MET A 11 9.22 -17.80 1.77
CA MET A 11 7.89 -17.26 2.06
C MET A 11 6.79 -18.27 1.70
N LEU A 12 6.90 -18.95 0.56
CA LEU A 12 5.98 -20.01 0.18
C LEU A 12 5.98 -21.16 1.20
N ASP A 13 7.16 -21.58 1.63
CA ASP A 13 7.33 -22.68 2.61
C ASP A 13 6.73 -22.28 3.97
N HIS A 14 6.92 -21.03 4.39
CA HIS A 14 6.38 -20.52 5.65
C HIS A 14 4.85 -20.36 5.61
N LEU A 15 4.31 -19.76 4.57
CA LEU A 15 2.88 -19.46 4.47
C LEU A 15 2.05 -20.69 4.08
N GLY A 16 2.60 -21.60 3.31
CA GLY A 16 1.91 -22.79 2.84
C GLY A 16 0.55 -22.45 2.22
N SER A 17 -0.49 -23.12 2.69
CA SER A 17 -1.88 -22.85 2.29
C SER A 17 -2.59 -21.76 3.10
N GLY A 18 -1.91 -21.16 4.07
CA GLY A 18 -2.52 -20.22 5.02
C GLY A 18 -3.36 -20.90 6.12
N LYS A 19 -3.20 -22.22 6.32
CA LYS A 19 -4.00 -23.01 7.27
C LYS A 19 -3.80 -22.52 8.72
N ASP A 20 -2.58 -22.17 9.09
CA ASP A 20 -2.24 -21.76 10.44
C ASP A 20 -2.88 -20.41 10.84
N TRP A 21 -3.35 -19.64 9.85
CA TRP A 21 -4.08 -18.38 10.04
C TRP A 21 -5.57 -18.47 9.65
N ASP A 22 -6.11 -19.69 9.51
CA ASP A 22 -7.49 -19.92 9.03
C ASP A 22 -7.79 -19.24 7.67
N LEU A 23 -6.79 -19.15 6.80
CA LEU A 23 -6.88 -18.56 5.47
C LEU A 23 -6.89 -19.58 4.33
N SER A 24 -6.94 -20.88 4.64
CA SER A 24 -7.04 -21.96 3.65
C SER A 24 -8.48 -22.13 3.16
N ARG A 25 -8.98 -21.10 2.46
CA ARG A 25 -10.38 -21.03 2.00
C ARG A 25 -10.44 -20.83 0.48
N LYS A 26 -11.47 -21.42 -0.15
CA LYS A 26 -11.71 -21.27 -1.59
C LYS A 26 -12.00 -19.81 -1.97
N HIS A 27 -12.72 -19.09 -1.11
CA HIS A 27 -13.04 -17.67 -1.27
C HIS A 27 -12.65 -16.90 -0.01
N GLY A 28 -12.03 -15.73 -0.18
CA GLY A 28 -11.59 -14.89 0.94
C GLY A 28 -10.37 -15.43 1.71
N GLY A 29 -9.68 -16.47 1.20
CA GLY A 29 -8.49 -17.02 1.78
C GLY A 29 -7.20 -16.36 1.28
N LEU A 30 -6.06 -16.93 1.71
CA LEU A 30 -4.74 -16.50 1.28
C LEU A 30 -4.57 -16.65 -0.25
N ARG A 31 -4.05 -15.61 -0.88
CA ARG A 31 -3.61 -15.61 -2.27
C ARG A 31 -2.16 -15.18 -2.35
N LEU A 32 -1.31 -16.07 -2.76
CA LEU A 32 0.07 -15.78 -3.07
C LEU A 32 0.14 -15.33 -4.53
N LEU A 33 0.75 -14.18 -4.77
CA LEU A 33 0.78 -13.49 -6.05
C LEU A 33 2.25 -13.36 -6.51
N PRO A 34 2.87 -14.44 -6.99
CA PRO A 34 4.19 -14.36 -7.60
C PRO A 34 4.14 -13.42 -8.78
N SER A 35 4.97 -12.40 -8.77
CA SER A 35 4.89 -11.32 -9.74
C SER A 35 6.27 -10.89 -10.17
N VAL A 36 6.38 -10.53 -11.44
CA VAL A 36 7.59 -9.98 -12.05
C VAL A 36 7.25 -8.70 -12.79
N PRO A 37 8.19 -7.77 -12.96
CA PRO A 37 7.98 -6.58 -13.76
C PRO A 37 7.57 -6.92 -15.20
N LYS A 38 6.59 -6.19 -15.74
CA LYS A 38 6.04 -6.43 -17.10
C LYS A 38 7.07 -6.21 -18.21
N ILE A 39 7.96 -5.21 -18.06
CA ILE A 39 8.91 -4.81 -19.09
C ILE A 39 10.17 -5.67 -19.07
N ASP A 40 10.71 -5.93 -17.88
CA ASP A 40 11.92 -6.75 -17.71
C ASP A 40 11.74 -7.69 -16.51
N PRO A 41 11.35 -8.94 -16.76
CA PRO A 41 11.14 -9.93 -15.71
C PRO A 41 12.39 -10.33 -14.93
N SER A 42 13.59 -9.98 -15.41
CA SER A 42 14.86 -10.34 -14.77
C SER A 42 15.29 -9.36 -13.67
N ARG A 43 14.62 -8.21 -13.56
CA ARG A 43 14.91 -7.19 -12.55
C ARG A 43 13.90 -7.16 -11.41
N GLU A 44 14.24 -6.47 -10.35
CA GLU A 44 13.31 -6.17 -9.25
C GLU A 44 12.33 -5.06 -9.66
N PHE A 45 11.19 -4.96 -8.96
CA PHE A 45 10.27 -3.84 -9.11
C PHE A 45 10.92 -2.52 -8.72
N ARG A 46 10.69 -1.48 -9.51
CA ARG A 46 11.16 -0.11 -9.26
C ARG A 46 10.40 0.58 -8.12
N GLY A 47 9.22 0.06 -7.78
CA GLY A 47 8.41 0.61 -6.70
C GLY A 47 7.06 -0.08 -6.56
N LYS A 48 6.29 0.36 -5.57
CA LYS A 48 4.99 -0.25 -5.22
C LYS A 48 3.97 -0.18 -6.36
N MET A 49 3.94 0.91 -7.13
CA MET A 49 2.97 1.04 -8.22
C MET A 49 3.23 0.03 -9.33
N GLU A 50 4.50 -0.26 -9.66
CA GLU A 50 4.82 -1.31 -10.62
C GLU A 50 4.44 -2.71 -10.12
N ALA A 51 4.66 -2.99 -8.83
CA ALA A 51 4.23 -4.25 -8.23
C ALA A 51 2.70 -4.40 -8.22
N LEU A 52 1.97 -3.32 -7.95
CA LEU A 52 0.51 -3.29 -8.02
C LEU A 52 -0.01 -3.46 -9.47
N ALA A 53 0.65 -2.83 -10.44
CA ALA A 53 0.32 -3.00 -11.85
C ALA A 53 0.53 -4.46 -12.33
N ALA A 54 1.52 -5.16 -11.81
CA ALA A 54 1.75 -6.57 -12.13
C ALA A 54 0.63 -7.49 -11.64
N ILE A 55 -0.09 -7.10 -10.58
CA ILE A 55 -1.22 -7.86 -10.01
C ILE A 55 -2.59 -7.22 -10.27
N GLU A 56 -2.68 -6.27 -11.18
CA GLU A 56 -3.91 -5.52 -11.49
C GLU A 56 -5.11 -6.44 -11.73
N SER A 57 -4.93 -7.53 -12.49
CA SER A 57 -5.98 -8.51 -12.75
C SER A 57 -6.52 -9.21 -11.50
N TYR A 58 -5.72 -9.34 -10.45
CA TYR A 58 -6.19 -9.80 -9.15
C TYR A 58 -7.04 -8.74 -8.46
N VAL A 59 -6.58 -7.49 -8.45
CA VAL A 59 -7.33 -6.35 -7.87
C VAL A 59 -8.68 -6.18 -8.56
N GLN A 60 -8.76 -6.32 -9.89
CA GLN A 60 -10.01 -6.25 -10.64
C GLN A 60 -11.03 -7.31 -10.19
N ARG A 61 -10.58 -8.53 -9.86
CA ARG A 61 -11.46 -9.67 -9.51
C ARG A 61 -11.93 -9.70 -8.07
N ILE A 62 -11.29 -8.97 -7.13
CA ILE A 62 -11.78 -8.91 -5.75
C ILE A 62 -13.15 -8.22 -5.69
N ARG A 63 -13.98 -8.62 -4.72
CA ARG A 63 -15.35 -8.11 -4.58
C ARG A 63 -15.47 -6.97 -3.59
N GLN A 64 -14.45 -6.81 -2.75
CA GLN A 64 -14.40 -5.78 -1.72
C GLN A 64 -14.31 -4.39 -2.35
N GLU A 65 -14.99 -3.45 -1.75
CA GLU A 65 -14.99 -2.04 -2.17
C GLU A 65 -13.70 -1.33 -1.75
N TYR A 66 -13.18 -1.67 -0.57
CA TYR A 66 -11.96 -1.09 -0.03
C TYR A 66 -10.83 -2.11 0.01
N VAL A 67 -9.62 -1.61 -0.13
CA VAL A 67 -8.37 -2.39 -0.10
C VAL A 67 -7.45 -1.79 0.96
N VAL A 68 -6.88 -2.65 1.79
CA VAL A 68 -5.76 -2.30 2.65
C VAL A 68 -4.46 -2.70 1.96
N LEU A 69 -3.60 -1.74 1.71
CA LEU A 69 -2.23 -1.97 1.26
C LEU A 69 -1.32 -1.88 2.48
N ALA A 70 -0.51 -2.89 2.74
CA ALA A 70 0.41 -2.90 3.86
C ALA A 70 1.78 -3.40 3.45
N ASN A 71 2.83 -2.86 4.10
CA ASN A 71 4.18 -3.37 3.97
C ASN A 71 4.31 -4.68 4.78
N GLY A 72 4.83 -5.74 4.16
CA GLY A 72 5.04 -7.02 4.82
C GLY A 72 6.09 -7.05 5.92
N ALA A 73 6.91 -6.02 6.03
CA ALA A 73 7.91 -5.88 7.11
C ALA A 73 7.37 -5.17 8.37
N LEU A 74 6.12 -4.69 8.33
CA LEU A 74 5.50 -4.03 9.47
C LEU A 74 4.98 -5.07 10.47
N ILE A 75 5.35 -4.92 11.74
CA ILE A 75 4.78 -5.65 12.87
C ILE A 75 4.02 -4.63 13.72
N CYS A 76 2.70 -4.72 13.74
CA CYS A 76 1.84 -3.87 14.55
C CYS A 76 0.60 -4.61 15.02
N ASN A 77 0.06 -4.17 16.15
CA ASN A 77 -1.25 -4.62 16.63
C ASN A 77 -2.23 -3.45 16.44
N MET A 78 -2.95 -3.47 15.35
CA MET A 78 -3.86 -2.39 14.96
C MET A 78 -5.19 -3.00 14.47
N PRO A 79 -6.33 -2.60 15.02
CA PRO A 79 -7.63 -3.02 14.52
C PRO A 79 -7.95 -2.32 13.20
N LEU A 80 -7.71 -3.01 12.09
CA LEU A 80 -7.95 -2.48 10.74
C LEU A 80 -9.40 -2.07 10.50
N GLY A 81 -10.35 -2.67 11.24
CA GLY A 81 -11.77 -2.29 11.19
C GLY A 81 -11.98 -0.83 11.57
N ASP A 82 -11.39 -0.40 12.67
CA ASP A 82 -11.52 0.98 13.18
C ASP A 82 -10.92 1.99 12.19
N VAL A 83 -9.79 1.64 11.56
CA VAL A 83 -9.16 2.48 10.53
C VAL A 83 -10.04 2.57 9.27
N LEU A 84 -10.70 1.50 8.89
CA LEU A 84 -11.66 1.51 7.77
C LEU A 84 -12.88 2.37 8.09
N GLU A 85 -13.44 2.26 9.29
CA GLU A 85 -14.57 3.09 9.73
C GLU A 85 -14.19 4.58 9.69
N GLU A 86 -13.00 4.93 10.15
CA GLU A 86 -12.48 6.30 10.07
C GLU A 86 -12.29 6.77 8.62
N HIS A 87 -11.76 5.92 7.74
CA HIS A 87 -11.65 6.21 6.31
C HIS A 87 -13.01 6.56 5.69
N ILE A 88 -14.02 5.74 5.96
CA ILE A 88 -15.38 5.96 5.45
C ILE A 88 -15.97 7.25 6.05
N ARG A 89 -15.80 7.48 7.35
CA ARG A 89 -16.34 8.64 8.06
C ARG A 89 -15.72 9.96 7.59
N SER A 90 -14.41 9.98 7.35
CA SER A 90 -13.69 11.17 6.90
C SER A 90 -13.98 11.51 5.43
N GLY A 91 -14.43 10.53 4.64
CA GLY A 91 -14.59 10.67 3.20
C GLY A 91 -13.27 10.93 2.47
N ALA A 92 -12.15 10.52 3.06
CA ALA A 92 -10.85 10.62 2.44
C ALA A 92 -10.72 9.66 1.25
N ASP A 93 -10.00 10.07 0.23
CA ASP A 93 -9.67 9.20 -0.92
C ASP A 93 -8.65 8.13 -0.53
N ILE A 94 -7.65 8.52 0.30
CA ILE A 94 -6.63 7.63 0.83
C ILE A 94 -6.41 7.94 2.30
N THR A 95 -6.53 6.93 3.16
CA THR A 95 -6.11 7.03 4.57
C THR A 95 -4.76 6.40 4.75
N CYS A 96 -3.81 7.16 5.30
CA CYS A 96 -2.44 6.74 5.58
C CYS A 96 -2.26 6.53 7.07
N VAL A 97 -1.72 5.38 7.48
CA VAL A 97 -1.39 5.13 8.88
C VAL A 97 0.04 5.56 9.15
N CYS A 98 0.21 6.32 10.22
CA CYS A 98 1.53 6.80 10.65
C CYS A 98 1.67 6.75 12.19
N ALA A 99 2.88 6.89 12.67
CA ALA A 99 3.20 6.99 14.08
C ALA A 99 3.97 8.28 14.36
N PRO A 100 3.88 8.85 15.56
CA PRO A 100 4.70 10.01 15.92
C PRO A 100 6.19 9.71 15.67
N GLY A 101 6.87 10.60 14.97
CA GLY A 101 8.26 10.41 14.55
C GLY A 101 8.80 11.62 13.83
N GLY A 102 9.58 11.41 12.79
CA GLY A 102 10.19 12.47 11.97
C GLY A 102 11.72 12.48 12.10
N ASP A 103 12.32 11.34 12.48
CA ASP A 103 13.77 11.20 12.67
C ASP A 103 14.57 11.09 11.35
N GLY A 104 13.87 11.15 10.21
CA GLY A 104 14.46 11.15 8.88
C GLY A 104 14.91 9.80 8.35
N LYS A 105 14.69 8.70 9.09
CA LYS A 105 15.06 7.35 8.64
C LYS A 105 14.05 6.76 7.67
N THR A 106 12.78 7.15 7.82
CA THR A 106 11.66 6.70 7.00
C THR A 106 11.03 7.85 6.25
N THR A 107 9.99 7.57 5.47
CA THR A 107 9.12 8.63 4.93
C THR A 107 8.28 9.20 6.07
N SER A 108 8.19 10.52 6.16
CA SER A 108 7.39 11.21 7.16
C SER A 108 6.31 12.06 6.47
N TYR A 109 5.16 12.17 7.12
CA TYR A 109 4.06 13.03 6.72
C TYR A 109 4.04 14.31 7.56
N LEU A 110 3.85 15.44 6.91
CA LEU A 110 3.37 16.67 7.54
C LEU A 110 1.86 16.75 7.36
N MET A 111 1.16 17.11 8.42
CA MET A 111 -0.30 17.19 8.43
C MET A 111 -0.74 18.53 9.00
N ASP A 112 -1.91 18.99 8.56
CA ASP A 112 -2.60 20.12 9.18
C ASP A 112 -3.36 19.69 10.46
N GLU A 113 -4.10 20.65 11.04
CA GLU A 113 -4.87 20.42 12.28
C GLU A 113 -6.01 19.42 12.10
N ASP A 114 -6.50 19.24 10.87
CA ASP A 114 -7.56 18.29 10.50
C ASP A 114 -7.00 16.87 10.18
N GLY A 115 -5.67 16.71 10.22
CA GLY A 115 -5.00 15.46 9.89
C GLY A 115 -4.82 15.21 8.39
N THR A 116 -5.06 16.19 7.54
CA THR A 116 -4.81 16.09 6.10
C THR A 116 -3.31 16.22 5.82
N ILE A 117 -2.79 15.31 5.01
CA ILE A 117 -1.37 15.31 4.63
C ILE A 117 -1.09 16.51 3.72
N THR A 118 -0.26 17.43 4.22
CA THR A 118 0.15 18.64 3.48
C THR A 118 1.46 18.44 2.74
N ASP A 119 2.34 17.57 3.25
CA ASP A 119 3.58 17.23 2.57
C ASP A 119 4.08 15.83 2.92
N VAL A 120 4.90 15.26 2.03
CA VAL A 120 5.50 13.91 2.15
C VAL A 120 7.01 14.03 1.99
N VAL A 121 7.75 13.82 3.05
CA VAL A 121 9.21 13.94 3.08
C VAL A 121 9.84 12.55 3.14
N SER A 122 10.54 12.19 2.07
CA SER A 122 11.29 10.94 1.99
C SER A 122 12.76 11.20 2.33
N ARG A 123 13.21 10.72 3.48
CA ARG A 123 14.56 10.93 4.02
C ARG A 123 14.89 12.39 4.35
N GLY A 124 14.72 12.75 5.57
CA GLY A 124 14.99 14.07 6.13
C GLY A 124 14.29 14.25 7.46
N GLU A 125 14.93 14.87 8.42
CA GLU A 125 14.30 15.19 9.71
C GLU A 125 13.17 16.19 9.50
N VAL A 126 12.01 15.88 10.08
CA VAL A 126 10.81 16.71 9.99
C VAL A 126 10.26 16.94 11.40
N ARG A 127 10.39 18.18 11.88
CA ARG A 127 9.82 18.54 13.18
C ARG A 127 8.29 18.51 13.12
N GLY A 128 7.70 17.75 14.06
CA GLY A 128 6.24 17.60 14.13
C GLY A 128 5.67 16.67 13.07
N GLY A 129 6.49 15.90 12.38
CA GLY A 129 6.06 14.91 11.41
C GLY A 129 5.60 13.60 12.06
N CYS A 130 4.88 12.79 11.28
CA CYS A 130 4.55 11.41 11.59
C CYS A 130 5.25 10.47 10.62
N ASP A 131 5.86 9.41 11.13
CA ASP A 131 6.53 8.41 10.32
C ASP A 131 5.52 7.46 9.67
N ALA A 132 5.61 7.30 8.36
CA ALA A 132 4.74 6.45 7.57
C ALA A 132 4.91 4.97 7.98
N LEU A 133 3.84 4.31 8.39
CA LEU A 133 3.83 2.85 8.62
C LEU A 133 3.59 2.07 7.34
N GLU A 134 3.43 2.75 6.21
CA GLU A 134 3.17 2.15 4.90
C GLU A 134 1.93 1.24 4.88
N VAL A 135 0.92 1.61 5.66
CA VAL A 135 -0.42 1.04 5.63
C VAL A 135 -1.37 2.09 5.09
N TYR A 136 -2.13 1.71 4.05
CA TYR A 136 -3.05 2.60 3.34
C TYR A 136 -4.41 1.94 3.21
N ILE A 137 -5.48 2.72 3.36
CA ILE A 137 -6.84 2.32 2.97
C ILE A 137 -7.26 3.16 1.78
N ILE A 138 -7.77 2.49 0.75
CA ILE A 138 -8.17 3.10 -0.51
C ILE A 138 -9.32 2.32 -1.12
N SER A 139 -10.23 2.99 -1.83
CA SER A 139 -11.24 2.26 -2.60
C SER A 139 -10.60 1.48 -3.75
N LYS A 140 -11.16 0.30 -4.05
CA LYS A 140 -10.69 -0.50 -5.20
C LYS A 140 -10.75 0.28 -6.50
N LYS A 141 -11.80 1.10 -6.68
CA LYS A 141 -11.98 1.91 -7.88
C LYS A 141 -10.82 2.88 -8.07
N LEU A 142 -10.54 3.69 -7.05
CA LEU A 142 -9.43 4.65 -7.08
C LEU A 142 -8.07 3.95 -7.24
N LEU A 143 -7.87 2.82 -6.57
CA LEU A 143 -6.62 2.06 -6.72
C LEU A 143 -6.37 1.64 -8.17
N LEU A 144 -7.40 1.14 -8.87
CA LEU A 144 -7.27 0.76 -10.28
C LEU A 144 -7.01 1.97 -11.20
N GLU A 145 -7.65 3.11 -10.94
CA GLU A 145 -7.41 4.35 -11.66
C GLU A 145 -5.95 4.81 -11.49
N LEU A 146 -5.45 4.79 -10.26
CA LEU A 146 -4.06 5.17 -9.95
C LEU A 146 -3.03 4.20 -10.55
N ILE A 147 -3.33 2.89 -10.56
CA ILE A 147 -2.47 1.90 -11.22
C ILE A 147 -2.35 2.22 -12.70
N ALA A 148 -3.47 2.45 -13.39
CA ALA A 148 -3.48 2.75 -14.82
C ALA A 148 -2.76 4.07 -15.14
N GLU A 149 -2.98 5.12 -14.35
CA GLU A 149 -2.34 6.42 -14.52
C GLU A 149 -0.81 6.32 -14.32
N CYS A 150 -0.37 5.68 -13.22
CA CYS A 150 1.06 5.52 -12.93
C CYS A 150 1.78 4.62 -13.97
N ASP A 151 1.14 3.53 -14.41
CA ASP A 151 1.71 2.64 -15.44
C ASP A 151 1.87 3.39 -16.76
N GLY A 152 0.89 4.22 -17.15
CA GLY A 152 0.93 5.05 -18.36
C GLY A 152 2.03 6.12 -18.35
N HIS A 153 2.39 6.64 -17.18
CA HIS A 153 3.42 7.68 -17.03
C HIS A 153 4.78 7.14 -16.57
N ASN A 154 4.94 5.82 -16.44
CA ASN A 154 6.15 5.18 -15.88
C ASN A 154 6.51 5.66 -14.46
N GLU A 155 5.50 5.94 -13.66
CA GLU A 155 5.63 6.34 -12.27
C GLU A 155 5.53 5.12 -11.34
N TYR A 156 6.54 4.90 -10.51
CA TYR A 156 6.66 3.67 -9.75
C TYR A 156 6.52 3.85 -8.23
N SER A 157 6.77 5.05 -7.74
CA SER A 157 6.74 5.36 -6.31
C SER A 157 5.35 5.78 -5.86
N PHE A 158 4.72 5.00 -4.98
CA PHE A 158 3.44 5.36 -4.38
C PHE A 158 3.49 6.71 -3.64
N HIS A 159 4.56 6.97 -2.87
CA HIS A 159 4.71 8.23 -2.15
C HIS A 159 4.84 9.44 -3.08
N ARG A 160 5.70 9.35 -4.10
CA ARG A 160 5.94 10.47 -5.02
C ARG A 160 4.80 10.68 -6.00
N ALA A 161 4.40 9.61 -6.68
CA ALA A 161 3.41 9.71 -7.73
C ALA A 161 2.01 9.95 -7.19
N VAL A 162 1.63 9.27 -6.12
CA VAL A 162 0.27 9.33 -5.57
C VAL A 162 0.20 10.38 -4.45
N LEU A 163 0.85 10.14 -3.32
CA LEU A 163 0.63 10.99 -2.14
C LEU A 163 1.17 12.42 -2.32
N GLN A 164 2.32 12.60 -2.95
CA GLN A 164 2.90 13.92 -3.19
C GLN A 164 2.43 14.55 -4.51
N GLY A 165 2.44 13.76 -5.59
CA GLY A 165 2.10 14.25 -6.93
C GLY A 165 0.63 14.61 -7.08
N MET A 166 -0.27 13.92 -6.38
CA MET A 166 -1.72 14.11 -6.49
C MET A 166 -2.36 14.76 -5.25
N LYS A 167 -1.57 15.29 -4.32
CA LYS A 167 -2.05 15.90 -3.06
C LYS A 167 -3.10 17.01 -3.23
N ASN A 168 -3.10 17.71 -4.35
CA ASN A 168 -4.10 18.72 -4.66
C ASN A 168 -5.39 18.17 -5.30
N ARG A 169 -5.40 16.89 -5.67
CA ARG A 169 -6.51 16.18 -6.30
C ARG A 169 -7.18 15.19 -5.35
N LEU A 170 -6.42 14.61 -4.44
CA LEU A 170 -6.87 13.63 -3.46
C LEU A 170 -7.02 14.26 -2.07
N LYS A 171 -8.00 13.75 -1.30
CA LYS A 171 -8.22 14.09 0.09
C LYS A 171 -7.65 13.00 1.00
#